data_617a2bfc2abdf8b4f12f5545ba033746
#
_entry.id   617a2bfc2abdf8b4f12f5545ba033746
#
_cell.length_a   1.000
_cell.length_b   1.000
_cell.length_c   1.000
_cell.angle_alpha   90.00
_cell.angle_beta   90.00
_cell.angle_gamma   90.00
#
_symmetry.space_group_name_H-M   'P 1'
#
loop_
_entity.id
_entity.type
_entity.pdbx_description
1 polymer ?
#
loop_
_entity_poly.entity_id
_entity_poly.type
_entity_poly.pdbx_seq_one_letter_code
_entity_poly.pdbx_strand_id
1 'polypeptide(L)'
;MSQPRNTWKIKIVLALGTISFLGASLIPIIGSFKNPAPSTENTPVSTASSEQLSQLQDQAKSYELVLQREPENQTALNGLLQVRLQLLALNQGDIKAVIEPLEKLTQLNPERSQYGVLLAQAKEQIGDQEGSAQAYRSVLTTNPGELNALRGLVALLLKQQRPDEAVSLLEDTLSGKTTQTGSLDRAAVQVLLGTVHVSQKRYGEATSIYDQAINNDPQDFRPVLAKALLLREQGKVDEAQPLFDNALALAPAQYKDQVNRAMAPPTSAPTPSPTKPGE
;
A
#
# COMPACT_ATOMS: atom_id res chain seq x y z
N MET A 1 -32.43 20.98 0.21
CA MET A 1 -31.43 20.87 -0.89
C MET A 1 -30.07 20.67 -0.26
N SER A 2 -29.65 19.41 -0.14
CA SER A 2 -28.38 19.01 0.48
C SER A 2 -27.32 18.89 -0.62
N GLN A 3 -26.26 19.69 -0.50
CA GLN A 3 -25.12 19.65 -1.41
C GLN A 3 -24.34 18.34 -1.26
N PRO A 4 -23.88 17.68 -2.35
CA PRO A 4 -23.05 16.50 -2.25
C PRO A 4 -21.67 16.90 -1.72
N ARG A 5 -21.29 16.38 -0.56
CA ARG A 5 -19.96 16.55 0.06
C ARG A 5 -18.91 15.92 -0.85
N ASN A 6 -17.95 16.74 -1.20
CA ASN A 6 -16.88 16.49 -2.16
C ASN A 6 -15.88 15.44 -1.60
N THR A 7 -16.25 14.17 -1.64
CA THR A 7 -15.44 13.02 -1.15
C THR A 7 -14.26 12.68 -2.08
N TRP A 8 -14.11 13.39 -3.20
CA TRP A 8 -13.05 13.15 -4.17
C TRP A 8 -11.67 13.61 -3.68
N LYS A 9 -11.60 14.73 -2.96
CA LYS A 9 -10.31 15.30 -2.51
C LYS A 9 -9.56 14.40 -1.52
N ILE A 10 -10.28 13.62 -0.71
CA ILE A 10 -9.68 12.65 0.22
C ILE A 10 -9.06 11.46 -0.52
N LYS A 11 -9.62 11.08 -1.68
CA LYS A 11 -9.10 9.95 -2.49
C LYS A 11 -7.75 10.24 -3.14
N ILE A 12 -7.42 11.51 -3.41
CA ILE A 12 -6.16 11.89 -4.07
C ILE A 12 -4.98 11.82 -3.09
N VAL A 13 -5.16 12.24 -1.85
CA VAL A 13 -4.09 12.22 -0.83
C VAL A 13 -3.78 10.78 -0.38
N LEU A 14 -4.81 9.92 -0.27
CA LEU A 14 -4.64 8.50 0.06
C LEU A 14 -4.13 7.66 -1.13
N ALA A 15 -4.44 8.06 -2.37
CA ALA A 15 -3.96 7.35 -3.57
C ALA A 15 -2.43 7.41 -3.76
N LEU A 16 -1.76 8.45 -3.24
CA LEU A 16 -0.29 8.55 -3.26
C LEU A 16 0.39 7.53 -2.35
N GLY A 17 -0.31 7.01 -1.33
CA GLY A 17 0.21 5.97 -0.43
C GLY A 17 -0.04 4.53 -0.89
N THR A 18 -1.05 4.29 -1.73
CA THR A 18 -1.50 2.92 -2.06
C THR A 18 -1.02 2.41 -3.43
N ILE A 19 -0.57 3.29 -4.34
CA ILE A 19 -0.18 2.90 -5.70
C ILE A 19 1.19 2.23 -5.78
N SER A 20 2.05 2.37 -4.75
CA SER A 20 3.44 1.87 -4.81
C SER A 20 3.66 0.40 -4.47
N PHE A 21 2.68 -0.36 -4.03
CA PHE A 21 2.98 -1.70 -3.47
C PHE A 21 2.35 -2.90 -4.19
N LEU A 22 1.42 -2.72 -5.12
CA LEU A 22 0.85 -3.85 -5.87
C LEU A 22 1.60 -4.20 -7.16
N GLY A 23 2.58 -3.37 -7.57
CA GLY A 23 3.27 -3.55 -8.85
C GLY A 23 4.71 -4.07 -8.81
N ALA A 24 5.39 -4.11 -7.67
CA ALA A 24 6.84 -4.31 -7.64
C ALA A 24 7.35 -5.54 -6.87
N SER A 25 6.49 -6.31 -6.19
CA SER A 25 6.96 -7.44 -5.37
C SER A 25 6.55 -8.83 -5.84
N LEU A 26 5.93 -8.98 -7.00
CA LEU A 26 5.52 -10.30 -7.50
C LEU A 26 6.30 -10.81 -8.71
N ILE A 27 7.40 -10.16 -9.11
CA ILE A 27 8.28 -10.70 -10.16
C ILE A 27 9.73 -10.51 -9.71
N PRO A 28 10.46 -11.55 -9.26
CA PRO A 28 11.23 -12.35 -10.17
C PRO A 28 11.43 -13.81 -9.71
N ILE A 29 10.61 -14.73 -10.10
CA ILE A 29 10.98 -16.15 -10.17
C ILE A 29 10.38 -16.76 -11.45
N ILE A 30 10.61 -16.15 -12.59
CA ILE A 30 10.52 -16.84 -13.88
C ILE A 30 11.68 -16.37 -14.74
N GLY A 31 12.83 -16.86 -14.43
CA GLY A 31 14.04 -16.64 -15.22
C GLY A 31 14.93 -17.86 -15.21
N SER A 32 14.50 -18.94 -15.82
CA SER A 32 15.39 -20.01 -16.32
C SER A 32 14.57 -21.12 -16.99
N PHE A 33 13.93 -20.82 -18.10
CA PHE A 33 13.70 -21.83 -19.12
C PHE A 33 14.07 -21.27 -20.50
N LYS A 34 15.05 -21.92 -21.07
CA LYS A 34 15.75 -21.72 -22.31
C LYS A 34 14.79 -21.67 -23.50
N ASN A 35 14.94 -20.66 -24.37
CA ASN A 35 14.30 -20.58 -25.67
C ASN A 35 14.54 -21.82 -26.53
N PRO A 36 13.55 -22.29 -27.26
CA PRO A 36 13.73 -22.67 -28.67
C PRO A 36 12.95 -21.74 -29.62
N ALA A 37 13.44 -21.65 -30.83
CA ALA A 37 13.09 -20.77 -31.92
C ALA A 37 11.58 -20.83 -32.36
N PRO A 38 11.12 -19.84 -33.18
CA PRO A 38 9.70 -19.66 -33.46
C PRO A 38 9.20 -20.64 -34.48
N SER A 39 8.23 -21.43 -34.11
CA SER A 39 7.31 -22.10 -35.04
C SER A 39 5.93 -21.46 -34.91
N THR A 40 5.52 -20.88 -36.02
CA THR A 40 4.16 -20.37 -36.27
C THR A 40 3.18 -21.53 -36.22
N GLU A 41 2.43 -21.63 -35.11
CA GLU A 41 1.15 -22.34 -35.07
C GLU A 41 0.17 -21.56 -34.22
N ASN A 42 -0.97 -21.23 -34.82
CA ASN A 42 -2.15 -20.66 -34.18
C ASN A 42 -2.71 -21.63 -33.15
N THR A 43 -2.27 -21.55 -31.91
CA THR A 43 -2.91 -22.22 -30.79
C THR A 43 -3.81 -21.22 -30.06
N PRO A 44 -5.07 -21.54 -29.75
CA PRO A 44 -5.98 -20.59 -29.10
C PRO A 44 -5.50 -20.30 -27.68
N VAL A 45 -5.33 -19.02 -27.37
CA VAL A 45 -4.90 -18.46 -26.06
C VAL A 45 -5.79 -18.91 -24.88
N SER A 46 -6.93 -19.54 -25.16
CA SER A 46 -7.91 -19.98 -24.17
C SER A 46 -7.56 -21.30 -23.47
N THR A 47 -6.77 -22.20 -24.09
CA THR A 47 -6.46 -23.51 -23.50
C THR A 47 -5.34 -23.45 -22.46
N ALA A 48 -4.31 -22.64 -22.70
CA ALA A 48 -3.18 -22.49 -21.76
C ALA A 48 -3.64 -21.90 -20.41
N SER A 49 -4.61 -21.00 -20.43
CA SER A 49 -5.14 -20.38 -19.18
C SER A 49 -6.04 -21.35 -18.38
N SER A 50 -6.75 -22.26 -19.03
CA SER A 50 -7.62 -23.25 -18.34
C SER A 50 -6.78 -24.38 -17.70
N GLU A 51 -5.72 -24.83 -18.36
CA GLU A 51 -4.80 -25.81 -17.80
C GLU A 51 -4.02 -25.25 -16.61
N GLN A 52 -3.54 -24.01 -16.70
CA GLN A 52 -2.87 -23.33 -15.59
C GLN A 52 -3.81 -23.18 -14.38
N LEU A 53 -5.07 -22.82 -14.61
CA LEU A 53 -6.06 -22.72 -13.55
C LEU A 53 -6.31 -24.06 -12.85
N SER A 54 -6.48 -25.14 -13.63
CA SER A 54 -6.63 -26.49 -13.10
C SER A 54 -5.43 -26.92 -12.26
N GLN A 55 -4.22 -26.68 -12.75
CA GLN A 55 -2.99 -26.97 -12.01
C GLN A 55 -2.91 -26.23 -10.67
N LEU A 56 -3.25 -24.94 -10.63
CA LEU A 56 -3.27 -24.16 -9.39
C LEU A 56 -4.31 -24.70 -8.41
N GLN A 57 -5.51 -25.08 -8.88
CA GLN A 57 -6.55 -25.67 -8.04
C GLN A 57 -6.13 -27.03 -7.47
N ASP A 58 -5.45 -27.87 -8.25
CA ASP A 58 -4.96 -29.17 -7.79
C ASP A 58 -3.80 -29.02 -6.79
N GLN A 59 -2.92 -28.02 -7.00
CA GLN A 59 -1.89 -27.67 -6.02
C GLN A 59 -2.49 -27.20 -4.70
N ALA A 60 -3.52 -26.34 -4.74
CA ALA A 60 -4.22 -25.90 -3.52
C ALA A 60 -4.78 -27.11 -2.74
N LYS A 61 -5.50 -28.02 -3.41
CA LYS A 61 -6.02 -29.25 -2.79
C LYS A 61 -4.92 -30.11 -2.18
N SER A 62 -3.77 -30.23 -2.85
CA SER A 62 -2.63 -31.01 -2.36
C SER A 62 -2.10 -30.43 -1.04
N TYR A 63 -1.95 -29.10 -0.95
CA TYR A 63 -1.54 -28.46 0.30
C TYR A 63 -2.60 -28.59 1.40
N GLU A 64 -3.88 -28.47 1.06
CA GLU A 64 -5.00 -28.67 2.00
C GLU A 64 -5.00 -30.08 2.61
N LEU A 65 -4.72 -31.12 1.81
CA LEU A 65 -4.59 -32.49 2.30
C LEU A 65 -3.41 -32.66 3.27
N VAL A 66 -2.28 -31.97 3.01
CA VAL A 66 -1.16 -31.96 3.95
C VAL A 66 -1.58 -31.28 5.25
N LEU A 67 -2.26 -30.13 5.17
CA LEU A 67 -2.67 -29.35 6.35
C LEU A 67 -3.77 -30.03 7.19
N GLN A 68 -4.54 -30.95 6.61
CA GLN A 68 -5.47 -31.80 7.38
C GLN A 68 -4.73 -32.74 8.35
N ARG A 69 -3.51 -33.18 8.01
CA ARG A 69 -2.68 -34.06 8.84
C ARG A 69 -1.71 -33.28 9.72
N GLU A 70 -1.19 -32.20 9.17
CA GLU A 70 -0.16 -31.35 9.77
C GLU A 70 -0.60 -29.87 9.70
N PRO A 71 -1.52 -29.42 10.61
CA PRO A 71 -2.13 -28.07 10.50
C PRO A 71 -1.14 -26.90 10.61
N GLU A 72 0.05 -27.13 11.18
CA GLU A 72 1.10 -26.12 11.36
C GLU A 72 2.28 -26.31 10.40
N ASN A 73 2.13 -27.15 9.35
CA ASN A 73 3.18 -27.32 8.36
C ASN A 73 3.39 -26.04 7.57
N GLN A 74 4.44 -25.28 7.93
CA GLN A 74 4.72 -23.97 7.34
C GLN A 74 4.97 -24.03 5.84
N THR A 75 5.55 -25.11 5.32
CA THR A 75 5.75 -25.28 3.88
C THR A 75 4.42 -25.38 3.16
N ALA A 76 3.49 -26.18 3.69
CA ALA A 76 2.16 -26.33 3.11
C ALA A 76 1.33 -25.04 3.24
N LEU A 77 1.40 -24.34 4.40
CA LEU A 77 0.73 -23.04 4.59
C LEU A 77 1.23 -21.98 3.60
N ASN A 78 2.55 -21.86 3.42
CA ASN A 78 3.13 -20.92 2.46
C ASN A 78 2.77 -21.30 1.01
N GLY A 79 2.84 -22.59 0.67
CA GLY A 79 2.46 -23.07 -0.65
C GLY A 79 0.99 -22.79 -0.95
N LEU A 80 0.09 -23.08 -0.02
CA LEU A 80 -1.34 -22.80 -0.14
C LEU A 80 -1.62 -21.30 -0.30
N LEU A 81 -0.98 -20.47 0.54
CA LEU A 81 -1.10 -19.01 0.45
C LEU A 81 -0.65 -18.50 -0.92
N GLN A 82 0.50 -18.93 -1.41
CA GLN A 82 1.02 -18.53 -2.71
C GLN A 82 0.08 -18.89 -3.85
N VAL A 83 -0.43 -20.11 -3.86
CA VAL A 83 -1.39 -20.58 -4.90
C VAL A 83 -2.69 -19.77 -4.84
N ARG A 84 -3.24 -19.52 -3.65
CA ARG A 84 -4.48 -18.75 -3.49
C ARG A 84 -4.29 -17.28 -3.91
N LEU A 85 -3.12 -16.68 -3.65
CA LEU A 85 -2.77 -15.34 -4.15
C LEU A 85 -2.64 -15.31 -5.69
N GLN A 86 -2.11 -16.37 -6.31
CA GLN A 86 -2.06 -16.48 -7.77
C GLN A 86 -3.47 -16.61 -8.37
N LEU A 87 -4.35 -17.40 -7.75
CA LEU A 87 -5.75 -17.50 -8.16
C LEU A 87 -6.47 -16.15 -8.06
N LEU A 88 -6.22 -15.38 -6.99
CA LEU A 88 -6.74 -14.01 -6.84
C LEU A 88 -6.24 -13.09 -7.97
N ALA A 89 -4.97 -13.14 -8.31
CA ALA A 89 -4.38 -12.35 -9.40
C ALA A 89 -5.00 -12.67 -10.77
N LEU A 90 -5.47 -13.91 -10.96
CA LEU A 90 -6.20 -14.35 -12.15
C LEU A 90 -7.72 -14.05 -12.07
N ASN A 91 -8.20 -13.38 -11.02
CA ASN A 91 -9.64 -13.19 -10.73
C ASN A 91 -10.44 -14.50 -10.61
N GLN A 92 -9.78 -15.59 -10.19
CA GLN A 92 -10.34 -16.93 -10.03
C GLN A 92 -10.31 -17.42 -8.57
N GLY A 93 -9.94 -16.54 -7.63
CA GLY A 93 -9.82 -16.82 -6.21
C GLY A 93 -10.81 -16.03 -5.35
N ASP A 94 -11.01 -16.52 -4.11
CA ASP A 94 -11.72 -15.79 -3.06
C ASP A 94 -10.70 -15.25 -2.06
N ILE A 95 -10.75 -13.94 -1.78
CA ILE A 95 -9.90 -13.28 -0.78
C ILE A 95 -10.06 -13.91 0.62
N LYS A 96 -11.24 -14.43 0.96
CA LYS A 96 -11.46 -15.13 2.22
C LYS A 96 -10.57 -16.37 2.37
N ALA A 97 -10.26 -17.02 1.25
CA ALA A 97 -9.45 -18.22 1.26
C ALA A 97 -8.02 -18.01 1.74
N VAL A 98 -7.47 -16.78 1.66
CA VAL A 98 -6.11 -16.50 2.14
C VAL A 98 -6.04 -16.22 3.65
N ILE A 99 -7.17 -15.97 4.32
CA ILE A 99 -7.22 -15.52 5.72
C ILE A 99 -6.70 -16.62 6.65
N GLU A 100 -7.24 -17.84 6.55
CA GLU A 100 -6.84 -18.94 7.43
C GLU A 100 -5.34 -19.27 7.38
N PRO A 101 -4.70 -19.47 6.20
CA PRO A 101 -3.27 -19.69 6.15
C PRO A 101 -2.46 -18.48 6.65
N LEU A 102 -2.94 -17.23 6.43
CA LEU A 102 -2.29 -16.04 6.97
C LEU A 102 -2.38 -15.95 8.48
N GLU A 103 -3.52 -16.30 9.10
CA GLU A 103 -3.67 -16.33 10.56
C GLU A 103 -2.69 -17.33 11.19
N LYS A 104 -2.61 -18.55 10.66
CA LYS A 104 -1.66 -19.55 11.12
C LYS A 104 -0.21 -19.12 10.94
N LEU A 105 0.15 -18.59 9.76
CA LEU A 105 1.51 -18.13 9.49
C LEU A 105 1.90 -16.95 10.39
N THR A 106 0.98 -16.04 10.69
CA THR A 106 1.21 -14.91 11.62
C THR A 106 1.44 -15.40 13.04
N GLN A 107 0.69 -16.41 13.49
CA GLN A 107 0.86 -17.02 14.82
C GLN A 107 2.19 -17.76 14.94
N LEU A 108 2.57 -18.51 13.91
CA LEU A 108 3.83 -19.29 13.90
C LEU A 108 5.07 -18.42 13.69
N ASN A 109 4.93 -17.22 13.12
CA ASN A 109 6.05 -16.34 12.77
C ASN A 109 5.72 -14.88 13.14
N PRO A 110 5.55 -14.54 14.42
CA PRO A 110 5.16 -13.19 14.84
C PRO A 110 6.18 -12.11 14.48
N GLU A 111 7.44 -12.49 14.29
CA GLU A 111 8.52 -11.60 13.86
C GLU A 111 8.44 -11.24 12.36
N ARG A 112 7.70 -12.02 11.57
CA ARG A 112 7.50 -11.77 10.14
C ARG A 112 6.28 -10.88 9.91
N SER A 113 6.46 -9.58 10.10
CA SER A 113 5.42 -8.54 9.94
C SER A 113 4.61 -8.68 8.65
N GLN A 114 5.22 -9.20 7.59
CA GLN A 114 4.59 -9.34 6.27
C GLN A 114 3.29 -10.16 6.31
N TYR A 115 3.25 -11.26 7.07
CA TYR A 115 2.03 -12.09 7.17
C TYR A 115 0.91 -11.34 7.86
N GLY A 116 1.21 -10.64 8.97
CA GLY A 116 0.22 -9.85 9.69
C GLY A 116 -0.30 -8.66 8.88
N VAL A 117 0.56 -8.00 8.10
CA VAL A 117 0.16 -6.92 7.18
C VAL A 117 -0.76 -7.46 6.08
N LEU A 118 -0.42 -8.60 5.45
CA LEU A 118 -1.26 -9.23 4.43
C LEU A 118 -2.60 -9.70 5.02
N LEU A 119 -2.60 -10.25 6.23
CA LEU A 119 -3.82 -10.62 6.95
C LEU A 119 -4.74 -9.43 7.16
N ALA A 120 -4.18 -8.31 7.63
CA ALA A 120 -4.92 -7.08 7.84
C ALA A 120 -5.55 -6.56 6.54
N GLN A 121 -4.79 -6.55 5.45
CA GLN A 121 -5.28 -6.15 4.12
C GLN A 121 -6.38 -7.08 3.60
N ALA A 122 -6.24 -8.41 3.77
CA ALA A 122 -7.26 -9.36 3.38
C ALA A 122 -8.56 -9.16 4.16
N LYS A 123 -8.46 -8.94 5.49
CA LYS A 123 -9.62 -8.63 6.35
C LYS A 123 -10.29 -7.31 5.95
N GLU A 124 -9.50 -6.28 5.60
CA GLU A 124 -10.06 -5.02 5.12
C GLU A 124 -10.86 -5.20 3.82
N GLN A 125 -10.36 -6.01 2.88
CA GLN A 125 -11.04 -6.25 1.61
C GLN A 125 -12.39 -6.97 1.77
N ILE A 126 -12.53 -7.84 2.78
CA ILE A 126 -13.82 -8.49 3.09
C ILE A 126 -14.73 -7.62 3.98
N GLY A 127 -14.28 -6.42 4.35
CA GLY A 127 -15.03 -5.49 5.21
C GLY A 127 -14.89 -5.74 6.71
N ASP A 128 -14.05 -6.67 7.15
CA ASP A 128 -13.71 -6.91 8.55
C ASP A 128 -12.72 -5.85 9.04
N GLN A 129 -13.25 -4.64 9.29
CA GLN A 129 -12.42 -3.51 9.71
C GLN A 129 -11.79 -3.71 11.10
N GLU A 130 -12.52 -4.35 12.01
CA GLU A 130 -12.01 -4.58 13.37
C GLU A 130 -10.91 -5.64 13.35
N GLY A 131 -11.12 -6.75 12.65
CA GLY A 131 -10.09 -7.78 12.48
C GLY A 131 -8.85 -7.25 11.74
N SER A 132 -9.02 -6.34 10.77
CA SER A 132 -7.92 -5.65 10.10
C SER A 132 -7.13 -4.77 11.08
N ALA A 133 -7.83 -3.94 11.88
CA ALA A 133 -7.19 -3.08 12.88
C ALA A 133 -6.41 -3.90 13.90
N GLN A 134 -6.98 -5.01 14.37
CA GLN A 134 -6.34 -5.92 15.31
C GLN A 134 -5.08 -6.55 14.72
N ALA A 135 -5.12 -6.98 13.47
CA ALA A 135 -3.96 -7.57 12.79
C ALA A 135 -2.82 -6.54 12.63
N TYR A 136 -3.13 -5.29 12.23
CA TYR A 136 -2.12 -4.23 12.19
C TYR A 136 -1.53 -3.93 13.58
N ARG A 137 -2.37 -3.81 14.62
CA ARG A 137 -1.89 -3.58 16.00
C ARG A 137 -1.01 -4.70 16.49
N SER A 138 -1.34 -5.96 16.18
CA SER A 138 -0.51 -7.12 16.52
C SER A 138 0.89 -7.02 15.90
N VAL A 139 0.98 -6.62 14.62
CA VAL A 139 2.27 -6.36 13.96
C VAL A 139 3.04 -5.25 14.68
N LEU A 140 2.37 -4.15 15.03
CA LEU A 140 2.99 -3.00 15.68
C LEU A 140 3.39 -3.27 17.13
N THR A 141 2.80 -4.28 17.78
CA THR A 141 3.25 -4.73 19.10
C THR A 141 4.62 -5.39 19.02
N THR A 142 4.88 -6.18 17.99
CA THR A 142 6.16 -6.87 17.78
C THR A 142 7.19 -5.98 17.08
N ASN A 143 6.75 -5.18 16.12
CA ASN A 143 7.57 -4.27 15.33
C ASN A 143 6.91 -2.89 15.21
N PRO A 144 7.09 -2.01 16.20
CA PRO A 144 6.43 -0.69 16.24
C PRO A 144 6.75 0.24 15.07
N GLY A 145 7.90 0.01 14.41
CA GLY A 145 8.36 0.78 13.25
C GLY A 145 7.93 0.21 11.90
N GLU A 146 7.11 -0.86 11.86
CA GLU A 146 6.69 -1.45 10.58
C GLU A 146 5.79 -0.48 9.79
N LEU A 147 6.39 0.14 8.78
CA LEU A 147 5.77 1.25 8.06
C LEU A 147 4.48 0.86 7.33
N ASN A 148 4.40 -0.38 6.81
CA ASN A 148 3.18 -0.82 6.12
C ASN A 148 2.02 -1.04 7.10
N ALA A 149 2.31 -1.53 8.31
CA ALA A 149 1.31 -1.66 9.37
C ALA A 149 0.85 -0.29 9.87
N LEU A 150 1.79 0.67 10.08
CA LEU A 150 1.45 2.05 10.44
C LEU A 150 0.56 2.70 9.38
N ARG A 151 0.94 2.63 8.10
CA ARG A 151 0.15 3.17 7.00
C ARG A 151 -1.24 2.55 6.91
N GLY A 152 -1.32 1.22 7.01
CA GLY A 152 -2.59 0.50 6.95
C GLY A 152 -3.52 0.90 8.11
N LEU A 153 -3.01 0.89 9.34
CA LEU A 153 -3.81 1.26 10.50
C LEU A 153 -4.23 2.74 10.47
N VAL A 154 -3.33 3.66 10.09
CA VAL A 154 -3.65 5.08 9.92
C VAL A 154 -4.74 5.28 8.87
N ALA A 155 -4.62 4.64 7.69
CA ALA A 155 -5.64 4.73 6.65
C ALA A 155 -7.01 4.22 7.14
N LEU A 156 -7.02 3.12 7.89
CA LEU A 156 -8.24 2.57 8.48
C LEU A 156 -8.85 3.51 9.52
N LEU A 157 -8.05 4.09 10.41
CA LEU A 157 -8.49 5.06 11.41
C LEU A 157 -9.07 6.33 10.77
N LEU A 158 -8.42 6.86 9.72
CA LEU A 158 -8.95 8.00 8.97
C LEU A 158 -10.30 7.67 8.28
N LYS A 159 -10.43 6.47 7.72
CA LYS A 159 -11.69 5.98 7.14
C LYS A 159 -12.81 5.88 8.18
N GLN A 160 -12.46 5.52 9.42
CA GLN A 160 -13.36 5.46 10.57
C GLN A 160 -13.60 6.82 11.22
N GLN A 161 -13.05 7.91 10.69
CA GLN A 161 -13.13 9.27 11.26
C GLN A 161 -12.51 9.38 12.67
N ARG A 162 -11.42 8.64 12.92
CA ARG A 162 -10.64 8.60 14.16
C ARG A 162 -9.23 9.17 13.98
N PRO A 163 -9.08 10.39 13.45
CA PRO A 163 -7.75 10.94 13.12
C PRO A 163 -6.87 11.19 14.35
N ASP A 164 -7.47 11.53 15.51
CA ASP A 164 -6.68 11.81 16.73
C ASP A 164 -5.98 10.53 17.25
N GLU A 165 -6.59 9.36 17.06
CA GLU A 165 -5.92 8.08 17.36
C GLU A 165 -4.76 7.78 16.39
N ALA A 166 -4.91 8.16 15.12
CA ALA A 166 -3.83 8.04 14.16
C ALA A 166 -2.64 8.96 14.51
N VAL A 167 -2.92 10.19 14.96
CA VAL A 167 -1.89 11.12 15.48
C VAL A 167 -1.18 10.51 16.68
N SER A 168 -1.93 10.07 17.70
CA SER A 168 -1.35 9.48 18.92
C SER A 168 -0.48 8.26 18.62
N LEU A 169 -0.92 7.37 17.73
CA LEU A 169 -0.14 6.20 17.29
C LEU A 169 1.22 6.60 16.71
N LEU A 170 1.23 7.61 15.83
CA LEU A 170 2.45 8.05 15.15
C LEU A 170 3.38 8.82 16.08
N GLU A 171 2.84 9.64 16.99
CA GLU A 171 3.62 10.36 18.01
C GLU A 171 4.24 9.37 19.01
N ASP A 172 3.52 8.35 19.45
CA ASP A 172 4.05 7.30 20.33
C ASP A 172 5.16 6.51 19.64
N THR A 173 5.00 6.23 18.34
CA THR A 173 6.05 5.60 17.52
C THR A 173 7.30 6.48 17.43
N LEU A 174 7.14 7.78 17.18
CA LEU A 174 8.26 8.73 17.07
C LEU A 174 8.96 8.99 18.40
N SER A 175 8.21 8.97 19.53
CA SER A 175 8.77 9.22 20.87
C SER A 175 9.60 8.05 21.40
N GLY A 176 9.56 6.87 20.75
CA GLY A 176 10.24 5.67 21.21
C GLY A 176 9.67 5.08 22.49
N LYS A 177 8.42 5.42 22.85
CA LYS A 177 7.72 4.81 24.00
C LYS A 177 7.50 3.30 23.81
N THR A 178 7.57 2.85 22.58
CA THR A 178 7.51 1.44 22.22
C THR A 178 8.93 0.88 22.09
N THR A 179 9.20 -0.27 22.69
CA THR A 179 10.49 -0.98 22.57
C THR A 179 10.75 -1.32 21.10
N GLN A 180 11.75 -0.67 20.49
CA GLN A 180 12.07 -0.90 19.09
C GLN A 180 13.19 -1.93 18.94
N THR A 181 12.95 -2.94 18.14
CA THR A 181 13.93 -3.96 17.70
C THR A 181 14.48 -3.68 16.28
N GLY A 182 14.44 -2.45 15.80
CA GLY A 182 14.90 -2.08 14.46
C GLY A 182 15.15 -0.59 14.29
N SER A 183 15.76 -0.19 13.17
CA SER A 183 15.93 1.22 12.82
C SER A 183 14.58 1.79 12.35
N LEU A 184 14.04 2.75 13.12
CA LEU A 184 12.84 3.49 12.73
C LEU A 184 13.14 4.41 11.53
N ASP A 185 12.37 4.30 10.47
CA ASP A 185 12.35 5.32 9.41
C ASP A 185 11.54 6.54 9.87
N ARG A 186 12.21 7.40 10.67
CA ARG A 186 11.58 8.57 11.29
C ARG A 186 10.98 9.51 10.26
N ALA A 187 11.67 9.73 9.14
CA ALA A 187 11.18 10.62 8.08
C ALA A 187 9.87 10.09 7.47
N ALA A 188 9.78 8.79 7.20
CA ALA A 188 8.54 8.21 6.71
C ALA A 188 7.38 8.32 7.70
N VAL A 189 7.64 8.12 9.01
CA VAL A 189 6.62 8.28 10.06
C VAL A 189 6.21 9.74 10.21
N GLN A 190 7.15 10.69 10.16
CA GLN A 190 6.85 12.12 10.18
C GLN A 190 6.03 12.56 8.95
N VAL A 191 6.37 12.07 7.75
CA VAL A 191 5.57 12.32 6.55
C VAL A 191 4.15 11.80 6.72
N LEU A 192 3.99 10.60 7.29
CA LEU A 192 2.66 10.02 7.54
C LEU A 192 1.88 10.87 8.57
N LEU A 193 2.51 11.30 9.66
CA LEU A 193 1.91 12.18 10.67
C LEU A 193 1.47 13.52 10.07
N GLY A 194 2.33 14.17 9.29
CA GLY A 194 1.96 15.40 8.58
C GLY A 194 0.78 15.18 7.62
N THR A 195 0.73 14.03 6.93
CA THR A 195 -0.38 13.68 6.04
C THR A 195 -1.71 13.54 6.82
N VAL A 196 -1.68 12.99 8.04
CA VAL A 196 -2.87 12.95 8.92
C VAL A 196 -3.34 14.37 9.25
N HIS A 197 -2.43 15.29 9.62
CA HIS A 197 -2.78 16.69 9.87
C HIS A 197 -3.33 17.39 8.62
N VAL A 198 -2.76 17.13 7.43
CA VAL A 198 -3.31 17.64 6.16
C VAL A 198 -4.76 17.19 5.95
N SER A 199 -5.06 15.91 6.22
CA SER A 199 -6.42 15.37 6.07
C SER A 199 -7.45 16.10 6.96
N GLN A 200 -6.98 16.65 8.07
CA GLN A 200 -7.76 17.46 9.01
C GLN A 200 -7.69 18.97 8.74
N LYS A 201 -7.00 19.39 7.69
CA LYS A 201 -6.74 20.79 7.36
C LYS A 201 -5.91 21.54 8.44
N ARG A 202 -5.20 20.83 9.28
CA ARG A 202 -4.23 21.37 10.23
C ARG A 202 -2.90 21.62 9.50
N TYR A 203 -2.93 22.57 8.57
CA TYR A 203 -1.80 22.80 7.65
C TYR A 203 -0.55 23.37 8.35
N GLY A 204 -0.73 24.11 9.43
CA GLY A 204 0.38 24.65 10.23
C GLY A 204 1.20 23.54 10.88
N GLU A 205 0.51 22.60 11.53
CA GLU A 205 1.11 21.44 12.18
C GLU A 205 1.82 20.55 11.14
N ALA A 206 1.15 20.28 10.02
CA ALA A 206 1.74 19.49 8.94
C ALA A 206 3.03 20.13 8.42
N THR A 207 3.03 21.46 8.19
CA THR A 207 4.22 22.20 7.74
C THR A 207 5.35 22.08 8.75
N SER A 208 5.07 22.28 10.04
CA SER A 208 6.07 22.16 11.11
C SER A 208 6.71 20.77 11.15
N ILE A 209 5.91 19.72 11.00
CA ILE A 209 6.39 18.33 11.00
C ILE A 209 7.27 18.05 9.78
N TYR A 210 6.88 18.53 8.58
CA TYR A 210 7.70 18.37 7.38
C TYR A 210 9.00 19.15 7.48
N ASP A 211 8.97 20.37 8.03
CA ASP A 211 10.18 21.17 8.23
C ASP A 211 11.15 20.51 9.23
N GLN A 212 10.62 19.93 10.31
CA GLN A 212 11.46 19.14 11.23
C GLN A 212 12.07 17.92 10.53
N ALA A 213 11.31 17.21 9.69
CA ALA A 213 11.82 16.06 8.95
C ALA A 213 12.92 16.47 7.96
N ILE A 214 12.74 17.58 7.23
CA ILE A 214 13.74 18.14 6.30
C ILE A 214 15.00 18.57 7.05
N ASN A 215 14.86 19.23 8.20
CA ASN A 215 16.01 19.66 9.01
C ASN A 215 16.79 18.47 9.59
N ASN A 216 16.12 17.37 9.94
CA ASN A 216 16.75 16.17 10.47
C ASN A 216 17.51 15.39 9.40
N ASP A 217 16.98 15.31 8.18
CA ASP A 217 17.63 14.71 7.01
C ASP A 217 17.34 15.51 5.73
N PRO A 218 18.19 16.50 5.41
CA PRO A 218 18.02 17.33 4.23
C PRO A 218 18.19 16.58 2.89
N GLN A 219 18.67 15.34 2.91
CA GLN A 219 18.84 14.51 1.71
C GLN A 219 17.63 13.60 1.44
N ASP A 220 16.68 13.52 2.38
CA ASP A 220 15.48 12.76 2.16
C ASP A 220 14.46 13.58 1.34
N PHE A 221 14.19 13.10 0.12
CA PHE A 221 13.24 13.78 -0.78
C PHE A 221 11.78 13.70 -0.30
N ARG A 222 11.43 12.74 0.53
CA ARG A 222 10.04 12.44 0.91
C ARG A 222 9.36 13.57 1.68
N PRO A 223 9.95 14.15 2.75
CA PRO A 223 9.33 15.28 3.44
C PRO A 223 9.33 16.56 2.58
N VAL A 224 10.33 16.76 1.71
CA VAL A 224 10.37 17.89 0.76
C VAL A 224 9.19 17.79 -0.21
N LEU A 225 8.98 16.60 -0.79
CA LEU A 225 7.84 16.32 -1.68
C LEU A 225 6.50 16.51 -0.96
N ALA A 226 6.39 16.01 0.28
CA ALA A 226 5.16 16.15 1.07
C ALA A 226 4.82 17.63 1.34
N LYS A 227 5.83 18.46 1.67
CA LYS A 227 5.65 19.92 1.84
C LYS A 227 5.26 20.60 0.53
N ALA A 228 5.87 20.25 -0.59
CA ALA A 228 5.49 20.77 -1.91
C ALA A 228 4.03 20.46 -2.25
N LEU A 229 3.59 19.23 -2.00
CA LEU A 229 2.20 18.81 -2.21
C LEU A 229 1.23 19.59 -1.32
N LEU A 230 1.58 19.82 -0.06
CA LEU A 230 0.79 20.61 0.88
C LEU A 230 0.63 22.06 0.39
N LEU A 231 1.71 22.72 -0.02
CA LEU A 231 1.67 24.10 -0.54
C LEU A 231 0.81 24.17 -1.80
N ARG A 232 0.94 23.22 -2.70
CA ARG A 232 0.09 23.15 -3.90
C ARG A 232 -1.40 22.97 -3.55
N GLU A 233 -1.72 22.15 -2.54
CA GLU A 233 -3.12 21.98 -2.07
C GLU A 233 -3.68 23.30 -1.51
N GLN A 234 -2.83 24.14 -0.90
CA GLN A 234 -3.18 25.48 -0.43
C GLN A 234 -3.29 26.51 -1.57
N GLY A 235 -2.99 26.15 -2.82
CA GLY A 235 -2.95 27.05 -3.96
C GLY A 235 -1.66 27.87 -4.08
N LYS A 236 -0.66 27.62 -3.25
CA LYS A 236 0.65 28.32 -3.23
C LYS A 236 1.62 27.68 -4.23
N VAL A 237 1.24 27.72 -5.52
CA VAL A 237 1.97 26.99 -6.56
C VAL A 237 3.41 27.52 -6.72
N ASP A 238 3.61 28.84 -6.63
CA ASP A 238 4.92 29.45 -6.77
C ASP A 238 5.90 29.05 -5.64
N GLU A 239 5.38 28.86 -4.42
CA GLU A 239 6.16 28.35 -3.29
C GLU A 239 6.42 26.82 -3.39
N ALA A 240 5.51 26.07 -4.00
CA ALA A 240 5.60 24.64 -4.15
C ALA A 240 6.62 24.22 -5.23
N GLN A 241 6.75 24.98 -6.32
CA GLN A 241 7.58 24.59 -7.47
C GLN A 241 9.05 24.35 -7.10
N PRO A 242 9.76 25.25 -6.39
CA PRO A 242 11.16 24.99 -6.02
C PRO A 242 11.33 23.77 -5.11
N LEU A 243 10.32 23.42 -4.29
CA LEU A 243 10.36 22.22 -3.48
C LEU A 243 10.16 20.96 -4.31
N PHE A 244 9.30 20.99 -5.33
CA PHE A 244 9.19 19.89 -6.28
C PHE A 244 10.49 19.62 -7.02
N ASP A 245 11.15 20.68 -7.51
CA ASP A 245 12.42 20.59 -8.23
C ASP A 245 13.52 20.01 -7.29
N ASN A 246 13.56 20.45 -6.04
CA ASN A 246 14.46 19.91 -5.03
C ASN A 246 14.15 18.42 -4.72
N ALA A 247 12.89 18.06 -4.51
CA ALA A 247 12.51 16.68 -4.27
C ALA A 247 12.90 15.76 -5.45
N LEU A 248 12.75 16.23 -6.69
CA LEU A 248 13.15 15.50 -7.89
C LEU A 248 14.67 15.34 -7.98
N ALA A 249 15.43 16.37 -7.60
CA ALA A 249 16.89 16.32 -7.57
C ALA A 249 17.42 15.31 -6.53
N LEU A 250 16.82 15.28 -5.34
CA LEU A 250 17.18 14.38 -4.25
C LEU A 250 16.69 12.93 -4.47
N ALA A 251 15.62 12.75 -5.24
CA ALA A 251 14.99 11.43 -5.41
C ALA A 251 15.94 10.42 -6.10
N PRO A 252 16.14 9.23 -5.53
CA PRO A 252 16.80 8.12 -6.22
C PRO A 252 16.12 7.79 -7.54
N ALA A 253 16.89 7.28 -8.51
CA ALA A 253 16.41 7.04 -9.88
C ALA A 253 15.06 6.29 -9.95
N GLN A 254 14.89 5.29 -9.08
CA GLN A 254 13.67 4.47 -9.01
C GLN A 254 12.41 5.25 -8.57
N TYR A 255 12.56 6.41 -7.91
CA TYR A 255 11.43 7.23 -7.44
C TYR A 255 11.18 8.48 -8.31
N LYS A 256 12.07 8.81 -9.26
CA LYS A 256 11.94 10.02 -10.09
C LYS A 256 10.64 10.05 -10.88
N ASP A 257 10.20 8.93 -11.44
CA ASP A 257 8.92 8.87 -12.16
C ASP A 257 7.71 9.08 -11.23
N GLN A 258 7.81 8.65 -9.98
CA GLN A 258 6.78 8.89 -8.97
C GLN A 258 6.73 10.37 -8.60
N VAL A 259 7.88 11.01 -8.39
CA VAL A 259 7.96 12.46 -8.11
C VAL A 259 7.43 13.26 -9.28
N ASN A 260 7.83 12.95 -10.52
CA ASN A 260 7.31 13.61 -11.72
C ASN A 260 5.78 13.51 -11.85
N ARG A 261 5.22 12.33 -11.56
CA ARG A 261 3.75 12.16 -11.55
C ARG A 261 3.09 12.98 -10.45
N ALA A 262 3.72 13.09 -9.28
CA ALA A 262 3.23 13.91 -8.18
C ALA A 262 3.31 15.42 -8.49
N MET A 263 4.28 15.87 -9.28
CA MET A 263 4.42 17.25 -9.75
C MET A 263 3.36 17.62 -10.79
N ALA A 264 2.90 16.67 -11.60
CA ALA A 264 1.90 16.93 -12.62
C ALA A 264 0.64 17.56 -12.01
N PRO A 265 0.05 18.59 -12.64
CA PRO A 265 -1.22 19.13 -12.18
C PRO A 265 -2.28 18.00 -12.19
N PRO A 266 -3.24 18.03 -11.27
CA PRO A 266 -4.33 17.07 -11.30
C PRO A 266 -5.01 17.17 -12.68
N THR A 267 -5.01 16.07 -13.45
CA THR A 267 -5.67 16.00 -14.74
C THR A 267 -7.12 16.42 -14.54
N SER A 268 -7.50 17.60 -15.07
CA SER A 268 -8.89 18.00 -15.19
C SER A 268 -9.62 16.91 -15.97
N ALA A 269 -10.75 16.46 -15.46
CA ALA A 269 -11.61 15.53 -16.18
C ALA A 269 -11.81 16.02 -17.62
N PRO A 270 -11.83 15.13 -18.63
CA PRO A 270 -12.04 15.54 -20.01
C PRO A 270 -13.32 16.36 -20.06
N THR A 271 -13.21 17.63 -20.52
CA THR A 271 -14.36 18.48 -20.85
C THR A 271 -15.20 17.72 -21.84
N PRO A 272 -16.50 17.51 -21.57
CA PRO A 272 -17.37 16.92 -22.58
C PRO A 272 -17.29 17.80 -23.86
N SER A 273 -16.94 17.16 -24.98
CA SER A 273 -16.90 17.81 -26.28
C SER A 273 -18.22 18.51 -26.51
N PRO A 274 -18.22 19.75 -27.01
CA PRO A 274 -19.47 20.46 -27.33
C PRO A 274 -20.24 19.62 -28.35
N THR A 275 -21.43 19.18 -28.00
CA THR A 275 -22.41 18.61 -28.91
C THR A 275 -22.69 19.65 -29.96
N LYS A 276 -22.35 19.35 -31.22
CA LYS A 276 -22.79 20.16 -32.36
C LYS A 276 -24.33 20.21 -32.32
N PRO A 277 -24.93 21.42 -32.44
CA PRO A 277 -26.36 21.51 -32.67
C PRO A 277 -26.65 20.90 -34.04
N GLY A 278 -27.66 20.03 -34.09
CA GLY A 278 -28.06 19.31 -35.27
C GLY A 278 -28.59 20.25 -36.36
N GLU A 279 -28.26 19.88 -37.58
CA GLU A 279 -29.03 20.18 -38.76
C GLU A 279 -30.15 19.16 -38.94
#